data_432496b749f51524c80cfa35d8184396
#
_entry.id   432496b749f51524c80cfa35d8184396
#
_cell.length_a   1.000
_cell.length_b   1.000
_cell.length_c   1.000
_cell.angle_alpha   90.00
_cell.angle_beta   90.00
_cell.angle_gamma   90.00
#
_symmetry.space_group_name_H-M   'P 1'
#
loop_
_entity.id
_entity.type
_entity.pdbx_description
1 polymer ?
#
loop_
_entity_poly.entity_id
_entity_poly.type
_entity_poly.pdbx_seq_one_letter_code
_entity_poly.pdbx_strand_id
1 'polypeptide(L)'
;QPTAQLLQAFGARVIGYDPALHANDPLWARWLVEPVSLRELMEQSDAVCVMLAYFSRYHGLLGERYLGFCKANQVLVSLASTSLFDEAALAEVLGSGRMAAAWFDSLEPGMLAPGRLLHRIDTVQVTPRVASTTQESRVRAAWDVARRVDALLQPGSSELLPTG
;
A
#
# COMPACT_ATOMS: atom_id res chain seq x y z
N GLN A 1 4.63 3.79 8.47
CA GLN A 1 5.12 4.65 9.57
C GLN A 1 5.91 5.86 9.02
N PRO A 2 7.09 5.75 8.42
CA PRO A 2 7.84 6.91 7.94
C PRO A 2 7.06 7.76 6.94
N THR A 3 6.29 7.13 6.06
CA THR A 3 5.47 7.83 5.05
C THR A 3 4.40 8.71 5.70
N ALA A 4 3.69 8.20 6.72
CA ALA A 4 2.69 8.98 7.45
C ALA A 4 3.31 10.21 8.09
N GLN A 5 4.45 10.05 8.77
CA GLN A 5 5.16 11.16 9.42
C GLN A 5 5.64 12.22 8.41
N LEU A 6 6.14 11.80 7.25
CA LEU A 6 6.55 12.73 6.20
C LEU A 6 5.36 13.50 5.64
N LEU A 7 4.24 12.84 5.34
CA LEU A 7 3.04 13.49 4.84
C LEU A 7 2.47 14.49 5.84
N GLN A 8 2.46 14.15 7.14
CA GLN A 8 2.04 15.05 8.20
C GLN A 8 2.95 16.27 8.34
N ALA A 9 4.27 16.10 8.14
CA ALA A 9 5.20 17.22 8.14
C ALA A 9 4.95 18.21 6.98
N PHE A 10 4.32 17.75 5.90
CA PHE A 10 3.82 18.60 4.82
C PHE A 10 2.39 19.13 5.05
N GLY A 11 1.81 18.89 6.23
CA GLY A 11 0.48 19.37 6.60
C GLY A 11 -0.68 18.48 6.11
N ALA A 12 -0.43 17.28 5.61
CA ALA A 12 -1.49 16.36 5.21
C ALA A 12 -2.18 15.73 6.42
N ARG A 13 -3.51 15.61 6.38
CA ARG A 13 -4.26 14.70 7.27
C ARG A 13 -4.04 13.27 6.79
N VAL A 14 -3.57 12.42 7.68
CA VAL A 14 -3.31 11.00 7.34
C VAL A 14 -4.33 10.13 8.03
N ILE A 15 -5.12 9.44 7.24
CA ILE A 15 -6.04 8.37 7.65
C ILE A 15 -5.47 7.02 7.20
N GLY A 16 -5.85 5.93 7.85
CA GLY A 16 -5.28 4.63 7.55
C GLY A 16 -6.24 3.46 7.77
N TYR A 17 -6.00 2.41 7.02
CA TYR A 17 -6.63 1.12 7.17
C TYR A 17 -5.58 0.01 7.13
N ASP A 18 -5.64 -0.90 8.08
CA ASP A 18 -4.88 -2.15 8.07
C ASP A 18 -5.80 -3.28 8.55
N PRO A 19 -6.01 -4.34 7.75
CA PRO A 19 -6.91 -5.44 8.11
C PRO A 19 -6.39 -6.29 9.28
N ALA A 20 -5.13 -6.14 9.68
CA ALA A 20 -4.52 -6.83 10.81
C ALA A 20 -4.59 -6.03 12.12
N LEU A 21 -5.00 -4.75 12.07
CA LEU A 21 -5.05 -3.88 13.24
C LEU A 21 -6.50 -3.51 13.58
N HIS A 22 -6.86 -3.64 14.85
CA HIS A 22 -8.12 -3.09 15.35
C HIS A 22 -8.09 -1.55 15.39
N ALA A 23 -9.24 -0.91 15.25
CA ALA A 23 -9.34 0.55 15.30
C ALA A 23 -8.79 1.17 16.60
N ASN A 24 -8.82 0.41 17.70
CA ASN A 24 -8.31 0.86 19.01
C ASN A 24 -6.84 0.47 19.25
N ASP A 25 -6.12 -0.03 18.25
CA ASP A 25 -4.73 -0.39 18.41
C ASP A 25 -3.88 0.84 18.72
N PRO A 26 -3.02 0.82 19.76
CA PRO A 26 -2.21 1.96 20.15
C PRO A 26 -1.20 2.40 19.09
N LEU A 27 -0.90 1.55 18.12
CA LEU A 27 -0.05 1.90 16.98
C LEU A 27 -0.61 3.07 16.16
N TRP A 28 -1.92 3.19 16.03
CA TRP A 28 -2.54 4.30 15.33
C TRP A 28 -2.19 5.65 15.96
N ALA A 29 -2.34 5.75 17.28
CA ALA A 29 -1.98 6.94 18.02
C ALA A 29 -0.47 7.23 17.95
N ARG A 30 0.36 6.19 18.06
CA ARG A 30 1.82 6.30 17.92
C ARG A 30 2.26 6.84 16.56
N TRP A 31 1.51 6.53 15.52
CA TRP A 31 1.80 6.98 14.16
C TRP A 31 1.08 8.27 13.78
N LEU A 32 0.24 8.78 14.68
CA LEU A 32 -0.65 9.92 14.44
C LEU A 32 -1.53 9.71 13.20
N VAL A 33 -1.96 8.48 12.97
CA VAL A 33 -2.84 8.09 11.86
C VAL A 33 -4.23 7.83 12.42
N GLU A 34 -5.24 8.42 11.83
CA GLU A 34 -6.64 8.17 12.19
C GLU A 34 -7.12 6.87 11.54
N PRO A 35 -7.50 5.84 12.32
CA PRO A 35 -8.01 4.60 11.77
C PRO A 35 -9.41 4.80 11.21
N VAL A 36 -9.62 4.32 9.98
CA VAL A 36 -10.91 4.36 9.29
C VAL A 36 -11.17 3.02 8.60
N SER A 37 -12.41 2.79 8.17
CA SER A 37 -12.72 1.65 7.31
C SER A 37 -12.10 1.84 5.91
N LEU A 38 -11.89 0.73 5.17
CA LEU A 38 -11.38 0.81 3.81
C LEU A 38 -12.29 1.64 2.89
N ARG A 39 -13.60 1.57 3.11
CA ARG A 39 -14.57 2.39 2.40
C ARG A 39 -14.35 3.87 2.66
N GLU A 40 -14.31 4.28 3.92
CA GLU A 40 -14.08 5.68 4.32
C GLU A 40 -12.72 6.19 3.81
N LEU A 41 -11.71 5.33 3.82
CA LEU A 41 -10.40 5.66 3.25
C LEU A 41 -10.53 6.02 1.76
N MET A 42 -11.24 5.22 0.98
CA MET A 42 -11.45 5.50 -0.44
C MET A 42 -12.30 6.77 -0.67
N GLU A 43 -13.33 6.99 0.13
CA GLU A 43 -14.21 8.14 0.02
C GLU A 43 -13.56 9.48 0.41
N GLN A 44 -12.62 9.47 1.36
CA GLN A 44 -12.09 10.70 1.96
C GLN A 44 -10.72 11.10 1.42
N SER A 45 -9.90 10.15 0.95
CA SER A 45 -8.51 10.43 0.56
C SER A 45 -8.41 11.18 -0.77
N ASP A 46 -7.47 12.11 -0.88
CA ASP A 46 -7.03 12.69 -2.14
C ASP A 46 -5.97 11.82 -2.82
N ALA A 47 -5.14 11.17 -2.00
CA ALA A 47 -4.14 10.21 -2.44
C ALA A 47 -4.20 8.95 -1.57
N VAL A 48 -4.24 7.78 -2.20
CA VAL A 48 -4.23 6.47 -1.54
C VAL A 48 -2.88 5.80 -1.75
N CYS A 49 -2.16 5.53 -0.65
CA CYS A 49 -0.89 4.81 -0.68
C CYS A 49 -1.09 3.36 -0.24
N VAL A 50 -1.03 2.42 -1.18
CA VAL A 50 -1.19 0.99 -0.91
C VAL A 50 0.17 0.36 -0.59
N MET A 51 0.35 -0.01 0.69
CA MET A 51 1.58 -0.64 1.22
C MET A 51 1.27 -1.95 1.96
N LEU A 52 0.12 -2.53 1.70
CA LEU A 52 -0.35 -3.75 2.35
C LEU A 52 0.50 -4.95 1.90
N ALA A 53 0.95 -5.77 2.85
CA ALA A 53 1.55 -7.05 2.53
C ALA A 53 0.51 -7.97 1.87
N TYR A 54 0.91 -8.62 0.78
CA TYR A 54 0.01 -9.54 0.08
C TYR A 54 -0.07 -10.88 0.81
N PHE A 55 -1.30 -11.30 1.07
CA PHE A 55 -1.66 -12.67 1.44
C PHE A 55 -2.77 -13.13 0.50
N SER A 56 -2.89 -14.41 0.25
CA SER A 56 -3.88 -14.97 -0.69
C SER A 56 -5.33 -14.55 -0.38
N ARG A 57 -5.67 -14.37 0.91
CA ARG A 57 -6.99 -13.88 1.34
C ARG A 57 -7.29 -12.43 0.91
N TYR A 58 -6.29 -11.68 0.48
CA TYR A 58 -6.43 -10.29 0.01
C TYR A 58 -6.40 -10.18 -1.52
N HIS A 59 -6.45 -11.31 -2.22
CA HIS A 59 -6.55 -11.30 -3.68
C HIS A 59 -7.80 -10.53 -4.13
N GLY A 60 -7.63 -9.54 -5.01
CA GLY A 60 -8.72 -8.71 -5.49
C GLY A 60 -9.42 -7.85 -4.41
N LEU A 61 -8.78 -7.63 -3.24
CA LEU A 61 -9.35 -6.81 -2.16
C LEU A 61 -9.80 -5.43 -2.65
N LEU A 62 -8.99 -4.80 -3.49
CA LEU A 62 -9.30 -3.52 -4.13
C LEU A 62 -10.00 -3.77 -5.47
N GLY A 63 -11.23 -4.26 -5.39
CA GLY A 63 -12.14 -4.47 -6.52
C GLY A 63 -13.23 -3.40 -6.58
N GLU A 64 -14.27 -3.65 -7.39
CA GLU A 64 -15.42 -2.76 -7.63
C GLU A 64 -16.02 -2.21 -6.33
N ARG A 65 -16.16 -3.08 -5.32
CA ARG A 65 -16.72 -2.74 -4.01
C ARG A 65 -16.04 -1.55 -3.33
N TYR A 66 -14.73 -1.40 -3.51
CA TYR A 66 -13.96 -0.33 -2.85
C TYR A 66 -13.47 0.73 -3.82
N LEU A 67 -13.01 0.36 -5.01
CA LEU A 67 -12.60 1.31 -6.03
C LEU A 67 -13.79 2.16 -6.51
N GLY A 68 -15.01 1.63 -6.44
CA GLY A 68 -16.22 2.38 -6.75
C GLY A 68 -16.48 3.59 -5.83
N PHE A 69 -15.86 3.64 -4.66
CA PHE A 69 -15.95 4.77 -3.72
C PHE A 69 -14.85 5.82 -3.90
N CYS A 70 -13.94 5.64 -4.85
CA CYS A 70 -12.90 6.64 -5.12
C CYS A 70 -13.55 7.97 -5.50
N LYS A 71 -13.00 9.06 -4.96
CA LYS A 71 -13.47 10.39 -5.32
C LYS A 71 -12.80 10.90 -6.59
N ALA A 72 -13.46 11.84 -7.25
CA ALA A 72 -12.90 12.49 -8.43
C ALA A 72 -11.52 13.10 -8.13
N ASN A 73 -10.60 12.97 -9.07
CA ASN A 73 -9.21 13.43 -8.96
C ASN A 73 -8.35 12.69 -7.91
N GLN A 74 -8.83 11.61 -7.32
CA GLN A 74 -8.04 10.78 -6.43
C GLN A 74 -6.85 10.15 -7.18
N VAL A 75 -5.71 10.10 -6.53
CA VAL A 75 -4.49 9.47 -7.04
C VAL A 75 -4.19 8.20 -6.23
N LEU A 76 -3.81 7.13 -6.91
CA LEU A 76 -3.37 5.89 -6.29
C LEU A 76 -1.86 5.72 -6.46
N VAL A 77 -1.17 5.37 -5.38
CA VAL A 77 0.26 4.98 -5.40
C VAL A 77 0.39 3.62 -4.73
N SER A 78 0.87 2.61 -5.43
CA SER A 78 1.00 1.27 -4.88
C SER A 78 2.44 0.77 -4.90
N LEU A 79 2.92 0.37 -3.74
CA LEU A 79 4.16 -0.39 -3.54
C LEU A 79 3.87 -1.88 -3.28
N ALA A 80 2.59 -2.24 -3.25
CA ALA A 80 2.11 -3.58 -2.96
C ALA A 80 1.98 -4.44 -4.23
N SER A 81 1.73 -5.74 -4.04
CA SER A 81 1.44 -6.65 -5.15
C SER A 81 0.20 -6.20 -5.91
N THR A 82 0.26 -6.27 -7.23
CA THR A 82 -0.89 -6.01 -8.12
C THR A 82 -2.02 -7.00 -7.93
N SER A 83 -1.75 -8.18 -7.37
CA SER A 83 -2.78 -9.17 -7.01
C SER A 83 -3.78 -8.69 -5.95
N LEU A 84 -3.52 -7.55 -5.29
CA LEU A 84 -4.49 -6.89 -4.42
C LEU A 84 -5.62 -6.22 -5.20
N PHE A 85 -5.42 -5.94 -6.48
CA PHE A 85 -6.38 -5.22 -7.31
C PHE A 85 -7.16 -6.19 -8.21
N ASP A 86 -8.44 -5.91 -8.38
CA ASP A 86 -9.20 -6.43 -9.52
C ASP A 86 -8.88 -5.57 -10.75
N GLU A 87 -8.33 -6.20 -11.80
CA GLU A 87 -7.88 -5.49 -13.01
C GLU A 87 -9.02 -4.79 -13.74
N ALA A 88 -10.20 -5.42 -13.78
CA ALA A 88 -11.35 -4.86 -14.47
C ALA A 88 -11.90 -3.62 -13.75
N ALA A 89 -12.04 -3.71 -12.42
CA ALA A 89 -12.49 -2.59 -11.61
C ALA A 89 -11.48 -1.42 -11.66
N LEU A 90 -10.18 -1.72 -11.63
CA LEU A 90 -9.13 -0.70 -11.74
C LEU A 90 -9.15 -0.01 -13.11
N ALA A 91 -9.28 -0.79 -14.18
CA ALA A 91 -9.38 -0.26 -15.54
C ALA A 91 -10.64 0.61 -15.74
N GLU A 92 -11.75 0.22 -15.13
CA GLU A 92 -13.00 0.98 -15.19
C GLU A 92 -12.87 2.35 -14.51
N VAL A 93 -12.36 2.41 -13.27
CA VAL A 93 -12.27 3.68 -12.53
C VAL A 93 -11.24 4.65 -13.15
N LEU A 94 -10.17 4.14 -13.74
CA LEU A 94 -9.17 4.93 -14.45
C LEU A 94 -9.68 5.35 -15.84
N GLY A 95 -10.25 4.41 -16.60
CA GLY A 95 -10.76 4.66 -17.95
C GLY A 95 -11.96 5.59 -17.97
N SER A 96 -12.80 5.59 -16.93
CA SER A 96 -13.92 6.55 -16.79
C SER A 96 -13.49 7.92 -16.26
N GLY A 97 -12.22 8.10 -15.85
CA GLY A 97 -11.72 9.35 -15.28
C GLY A 97 -12.18 9.61 -13.84
N ARG A 98 -12.80 8.64 -13.17
CA ARG A 98 -13.16 8.75 -11.75
C ARG A 98 -11.91 8.84 -10.87
N MET A 99 -10.88 8.06 -11.17
CA MET A 99 -9.56 8.17 -10.57
C MET A 99 -8.63 8.89 -11.55
N ALA A 100 -7.89 9.89 -11.07
CA ALA A 100 -7.07 10.73 -11.94
C ALA A 100 -5.85 9.98 -12.49
N ALA A 101 -5.17 9.19 -11.66
CA ALA A 101 -3.99 8.44 -12.04
C ALA A 101 -3.66 7.33 -11.05
N ALA A 102 -2.89 6.36 -11.50
CA ALA A 102 -2.33 5.30 -10.66
C ALA A 102 -0.84 5.07 -10.96
N TRP A 103 -0.01 5.05 -9.90
CA TRP A 103 1.40 4.68 -9.95
C TRP A 103 1.63 3.36 -9.25
N PHE A 104 2.28 2.44 -9.94
CA PHE A 104 2.67 1.14 -9.39
C PHE A 104 4.19 1.01 -9.39
N ASP A 105 4.80 0.70 -8.25
CA ASP A 105 6.24 0.40 -8.20
C ASP A 105 6.58 -0.98 -8.78
N SER A 106 5.61 -1.80 -9.07
CA SER A 106 5.73 -2.95 -9.97
C SER A 106 4.36 -3.38 -10.45
N LEU A 107 4.24 -3.66 -11.73
CA LEU A 107 3.12 -4.41 -12.29
C LEU A 107 3.58 -5.84 -12.62
N GLU A 108 2.65 -6.79 -12.56
CA GLU A 108 2.93 -8.12 -13.06
C GLU A 108 3.24 -8.06 -14.55
N PRO A 109 4.23 -8.87 -15.02
CA PRO A 109 4.55 -8.92 -16.43
C PRO A 109 3.30 -9.20 -17.27
N GLY A 110 3.07 -8.37 -18.27
CA GLY A 110 1.95 -8.53 -19.20
C GLY A 110 0.67 -7.78 -18.87
N MET A 111 0.51 -7.18 -17.69
CA MET A 111 -0.70 -6.37 -17.40
C MET A 111 -0.88 -5.16 -18.32
N LEU A 112 0.22 -4.61 -18.85
CA LEU A 112 0.21 -3.54 -19.85
C LEU A 112 0.37 -4.06 -21.29
N ALA A 113 0.37 -5.38 -21.51
CA ALA A 113 0.51 -5.96 -22.85
C ALA A 113 -0.68 -5.59 -23.76
N PRO A 114 -0.47 -5.55 -25.08
CA PRO A 114 -1.55 -5.33 -26.02
C PRO A 114 -2.72 -6.29 -25.79
N GLY A 115 -3.93 -5.75 -25.75
CA GLY A 115 -5.15 -6.52 -25.49
C GLY A 115 -5.54 -6.67 -24.02
N ARG A 116 -4.71 -6.22 -23.09
CA ARG A 116 -5.06 -6.15 -21.65
C ARG A 116 -5.85 -4.87 -21.34
N LEU A 117 -6.62 -4.89 -20.24
CA LEU A 117 -7.51 -3.80 -19.88
C LEU A 117 -6.78 -2.49 -19.58
N LEU A 118 -5.59 -2.57 -18.98
CA LEU A 118 -4.78 -1.40 -18.61
C LEU A 118 -3.89 -0.89 -19.76
N HIS A 119 -3.81 -1.60 -20.89
CA HIS A 119 -2.85 -1.30 -21.97
C HIS A 119 -2.97 0.13 -22.56
N ARG A 120 -4.15 0.70 -22.60
CA ARG A 120 -4.42 2.00 -23.24
C ARG A 120 -4.80 3.09 -22.25
N ILE A 121 -4.51 2.89 -20.99
CA ILE A 121 -4.82 3.85 -19.94
C ILE A 121 -3.55 4.66 -19.64
N ASP A 122 -3.43 5.83 -20.26
CA ASP A 122 -2.25 6.69 -20.17
C ASP A 122 -1.98 7.22 -18.75
N THR A 123 -2.98 7.18 -17.87
CA THR A 123 -2.88 7.60 -16.47
C THR A 123 -2.28 6.52 -15.56
N VAL A 124 -1.95 5.33 -16.10
CA VAL A 124 -1.21 4.28 -15.38
C VAL A 124 0.28 4.45 -15.62
N GLN A 125 1.02 4.61 -14.54
CA GLN A 125 2.48 4.71 -14.56
C GLN A 125 3.13 3.61 -13.74
N VAL A 126 4.30 3.14 -14.18
CA VAL A 126 5.01 2.03 -13.56
C VAL A 126 6.47 2.34 -13.37
N THR A 127 6.99 1.99 -12.20
CA THR A 127 8.43 1.96 -11.92
C THR A 127 8.90 0.51 -11.72
N PRO A 128 10.17 0.20 -12.02
CA PRO A 128 10.68 -1.18 -11.98
C PRO A 128 11.12 -1.61 -10.57
N ARG A 129 10.21 -1.63 -9.61
CA ARG A 129 10.44 -2.02 -8.20
C ARG A 129 11.53 -1.21 -7.50
N VAL A 130 11.61 0.07 -7.76
CA VAL A 130 12.67 0.91 -7.19
C VAL A 130 12.62 1.01 -5.67
N ALA A 131 11.45 0.87 -5.05
CA ALA A 131 11.31 0.94 -3.60
C ALA A 131 12.00 -0.19 -2.84
N SER A 132 12.13 -1.39 -3.43
CA SER A 132 12.64 -2.58 -2.74
C SER A 132 13.94 -3.13 -3.34
N THR A 133 14.37 -2.69 -4.52
CA THR A 133 15.51 -3.29 -5.25
C THR A 133 16.72 -2.38 -5.35
N THR A 134 16.66 -1.14 -4.85
CA THR A 134 17.86 -0.28 -4.77
C THR A 134 18.90 -0.90 -3.83
N GLN A 135 20.18 -0.59 -4.06
CA GLN A 135 21.27 -1.06 -3.21
C GLN A 135 21.05 -0.63 -1.76
N GLU A 136 20.65 0.62 -1.53
CA GLU A 136 20.37 1.18 -0.19
C GLU A 136 19.22 0.44 0.51
N SER A 137 18.17 0.11 -0.22
CA SER A 137 17.02 -0.63 0.30
C SER A 137 17.42 -2.02 0.76
N ARG A 138 18.21 -2.73 -0.06
CA ARG A 138 18.75 -4.06 0.26
C ARG A 138 19.67 -4.05 1.47
N VAL A 139 20.60 -3.10 1.52
CA VAL A 139 21.53 -2.96 2.65
C VAL A 139 20.75 -2.68 3.94
N ARG A 140 19.78 -1.77 3.89
CA ARG A 140 18.93 -1.43 5.04
C ARG A 140 18.14 -2.63 5.54
N ALA A 141 17.53 -3.40 4.63
CA ALA A 141 16.80 -4.61 4.97
C ALA A 141 17.71 -5.68 5.60
N ALA A 142 18.90 -5.89 5.04
CA ALA A 142 19.89 -6.84 5.58
C ALA A 142 20.33 -6.45 7.00
N TRP A 143 20.61 -5.18 7.23
CA TRP A 143 20.96 -4.68 8.56
C TRP A 143 19.81 -4.79 9.57
N ASP A 144 18.56 -4.56 9.14
CA ASP A 144 17.40 -4.71 10.03
C ASP A 144 17.22 -6.16 10.47
N VAL A 145 17.34 -7.10 9.53
CA VAL A 145 17.29 -8.53 9.84
C VAL A 145 18.45 -8.93 10.78
N ALA A 146 19.68 -8.52 10.49
CA ALA A 146 20.83 -8.84 11.31
C ALA A 146 20.67 -8.34 12.77
N ARG A 147 20.21 -7.11 12.95
CA ARG A 147 19.93 -6.54 14.28
C ARG A 147 18.84 -7.30 15.04
N ARG A 148 17.79 -7.74 14.36
CA ARG A 148 16.72 -8.51 14.98
C ARG A 148 17.20 -9.90 15.40
N VAL A 149 17.98 -10.56 14.55
CA VAL A 149 18.58 -11.85 14.90
C VAL A 149 19.54 -11.69 16.10
N ASP A 150 20.41 -10.68 16.09
CA ASP A 150 21.31 -10.39 17.21
C ASP A 150 20.53 -10.16 18.52
N ALA A 151 19.49 -9.34 18.47
CA ALA A 151 18.62 -9.09 19.63
C ALA A 151 17.95 -10.37 20.16
N LEU A 152 17.55 -11.30 19.31
CA LEU A 152 16.94 -12.58 19.70
C LEU A 152 17.95 -13.56 20.29
N LEU A 153 19.22 -13.45 19.92
CA LEU A 153 20.29 -14.32 20.42
C LEU A 153 20.89 -13.86 21.73
N GLN A 154 20.59 -12.63 22.20
CA GLN A 154 21.09 -12.14 23.46
C GLN A 154 20.39 -12.84 24.65
N PRO A 155 21.12 -13.24 25.71
CA PRO A 155 20.55 -13.86 26.90
C PRO A 155 19.52 -12.93 27.56
N GLY A 156 18.28 -13.37 27.70
CA GLY A 156 17.18 -12.62 28.31
C GLY A 156 16.09 -12.13 27.33
N SER A 157 16.22 -12.39 26.05
CA SER A 157 15.30 -11.88 24.99
C SER A 157 13.98 -12.67 24.81
N SER A 158 13.65 -13.60 25.69
CA SER A 158 12.43 -14.46 25.53
C SER A 158 11.09 -13.72 25.57
N GLU A 159 11.07 -12.42 25.83
CA GLU A 159 9.84 -11.62 25.85
C GLU A 159 9.50 -10.93 24.53
N LEU A 160 10.32 -11.06 23.48
CA LEU A 160 10.16 -10.32 22.23
C LEU A 160 9.53 -11.10 21.08
N LEU A 161 9.10 -12.35 21.31
CA LEU A 161 8.36 -13.10 20.31
C LEU A 161 6.87 -12.74 20.39
N PRO A 162 6.26 -12.21 19.34
CA PRO A 162 4.82 -12.09 19.30
C PRO A 162 4.23 -13.51 19.38
N THR A 163 3.53 -13.79 20.46
CA THR A 163 2.69 -15.00 20.57
C THR A 163 1.62 -14.90 19.49
N GLY A 164 1.68 -15.84 18.54
CA GLY A 164 0.97 -16.10 17.31
C GLY A 164 -0.41 -15.52 17.07
#